data_aad5aeb567a3eac75309b5c53febad0f
#
_entry.id   aad5aeb567a3eac75309b5c53febad0f
#
_cell.length_a   1.000
_cell.length_b   1.000
_cell.length_c   1.000
_cell.angle_alpha   90.00
_cell.angle_beta   90.00
_cell.angle_gamma   90.00
#
_symmetry.space_group_name_H-M   'P 1'
#
loop_
_entity.id
_entity.type
_entity.pdbx_description
1 polymer ?
#
loop_
_entity_poly.entity_id
_entity_poly.type
_entity_poly.pdbx_seq_one_letter_code
_entity_poly.pdbx_strand_id
1 'polypeptide(L)'
;MSRYDLALEVVQAKPGRSESFKLVKTLLMSMILLISTVFSALASAIDIFDLQKSGDVELIAWVGEKPKSGDRVTPPKVSVNEQVILNIEVATPRWFTGGTRIGGIEIPNVIAKQRNQLATNYTERVGSITWSRQRWEVTLYPMTSGEFVIPTLPVRVQVSAPDGSNVGGTLYTQPIKFEASLPSGLLSDESPWFSATNVDVEQQWQRSSEDLKVGDAVTRTVTIKAKDSLSVLLPNVLTNESTQQYQAYPQPNRLDDTQERGDYRSSRIEEMVYVIQQGGEFTLPEFSFQWWDSKNQRLESVVIQGEVFEAKHTLQSFIKAYMSVFISIGLVMTLCVVLLVSLKRYYKNRPAPSWLALRRLLKQGNWSALRTFIYRQLRSETTQLELNKASSQKRWVEDSEALQQGREDKKVFIRLWKDLRILPSDQSMSPDGVTGKVNSRSIIGRLKVPKSLPDLKDRTK
;
A
#
# COMPACT_ATOMS: atom_id res chain seq x y z
N MET A 1 12.59 139.41 -18.04
CA MET A 1 12.61 140.24 -16.84
C MET A 1 12.39 139.36 -15.61
N SER A 2 13.42 139.32 -14.92
CA SER A 2 13.79 139.51 -13.49
C SER A 2 13.57 138.33 -12.58
N ARG A 3 14.68 137.79 -12.14
CA ARG A 3 15.32 137.81 -10.83
C ARG A 3 14.42 137.30 -9.65
N TYR A 4 14.78 136.40 -8.84
CA TYR A 4 15.72 136.18 -7.72
C TYR A 4 15.56 134.78 -7.14
N ASP A 5 16.66 134.03 -7.01
CA ASP A 5 17.31 133.51 -5.83
C ASP A 5 16.49 133.29 -4.58
N LEU A 6 16.59 132.10 -3.98
CA LEU A 6 17.14 131.85 -2.69
C LEU A 6 17.13 130.39 -2.24
N ALA A 7 18.21 130.03 -1.70
CA ALA A 7 18.58 128.78 -1.00
C ALA A 7 17.60 128.30 0.01
N LEU A 8 17.50 126.94 0.20
CA LEU A 8 17.10 126.37 1.44
C LEU A 8 17.57 124.90 1.64
N GLU A 9 18.42 124.84 2.54
CA GLU A 9 18.68 123.86 3.61
C GLU A 9 18.22 122.43 3.43
N VAL A 10 19.22 121.59 3.41
CA VAL A 10 19.12 120.15 3.60
C VAL A 10 18.81 119.85 5.08
N VAL A 11 17.59 119.46 5.38
CA VAL A 11 17.25 118.83 6.66
C VAL A 11 17.42 117.35 6.50
N GLN A 12 18.50 116.86 7.07
CA GLN A 12 18.66 115.41 7.31
C GLN A 12 17.54 114.96 8.33
N ALA A 13 16.57 114.20 7.82
CA ALA A 13 15.61 113.46 8.63
C ALA A 13 16.32 112.22 9.16
N LYS A 14 16.48 112.16 10.44
CA LYS A 14 16.87 110.99 11.24
C LYS A 14 15.93 109.85 10.89
N PRO A 15 16.46 108.57 10.65
CA PRO A 15 15.61 107.36 10.43
C PRO A 15 14.72 107.16 11.69
N GLY A 16 13.45 107.18 11.38
CA GLY A 16 12.41 107.12 12.36
C GLY A 16 12.40 105.85 13.23
N ARG A 17 12.11 105.98 14.43
CA ARG A 17 11.88 104.97 15.51
C ARG A 17 10.95 103.83 15.07
N SER A 18 10.31 103.86 13.91
CA SER A 18 9.41 102.86 13.25
C SER A 18 10.13 101.66 12.68
N GLU A 19 11.35 101.80 12.09
CA GLU A 19 12.07 100.68 11.44
C GLU A 19 12.79 99.79 12.43
N SER A 20 13.33 100.38 13.49
CA SER A 20 13.90 99.60 14.57
C SER A 20 12.85 98.75 15.34
N PHE A 21 11.62 99.28 15.42
CA PHE A 21 10.51 98.53 16.02
C PHE A 21 10.02 97.35 15.12
N LYS A 22 10.07 97.53 13.78
CA LYS A 22 9.78 96.48 12.83
C LYS A 22 10.87 95.37 12.85
N LEU A 23 12.12 95.74 12.90
CA LEU A 23 13.27 94.81 13.02
C LEU A 23 13.25 93.98 14.32
N VAL A 24 12.92 94.60 15.43
CA VAL A 24 12.77 93.92 16.72
C VAL A 24 11.57 93.01 16.72
N LYS A 25 10.47 93.38 16.09
CA LYS A 25 9.28 92.53 15.95
C LYS A 25 9.51 91.31 15.05
N THR A 26 10.26 91.48 13.92
CA THR A 26 10.63 90.37 13.00
C THR A 26 11.68 89.48 13.68
N LEU A 27 12.62 89.98 14.42
CA LEU A 27 13.56 89.18 15.20
C LEU A 27 12.86 88.40 16.34
N LEU A 28 11.88 88.99 17.00
CA LEU A 28 11.09 88.32 18.06
C LEU A 28 10.18 87.21 17.41
N MET A 29 9.56 87.49 16.28
CA MET A 29 8.77 86.50 15.52
C MET A 29 9.65 85.37 15.02
N SER A 30 10.87 85.66 14.47
CA SER A 30 11.78 84.60 14.06
C SER A 30 12.32 83.76 15.21
N MET A 31 12.55 84.39 16.38
CA MET A 31 12.98 83.68 17.59
C MET A 31 11.86 82.78 18.16
N ILE A 32 10.60 83.30 18.17
CA ILE A 32 9.43 82.45 18.53
C ILE A 32 9.24 81.32 17.54
N LEU A 33 9.41 81.55 16.23
CA LEU A 33 9.33 80.45 15.19
C LEU A 33 10.48 79.48 15.41
N LEU A 34 11.70 79.92 15.74
CA LEU A 34 12.84 79.03 15.98
C LEU A 34 12.64 78.23 17.31
N ILE A 35 12.11 78.87 18.34
CA ILE A 35 11.75 78.19 19.59
C ILE A 35 10.62 77.16 19.34
N SER A 36 9.60 77.49 18.56
CA SER A 36 8.53 76.57 18.21
C SER A 36 9.02 75.38 17.41
N THR A 37 9.97 75.52 16.45
CA THR A 37 10.58 74.42 15.72
C THR A 37 11.49 73.53 16.59
N VAL A 38 12.22 74.12 17.54
CA VAL A 38 13.03 73.34 18.50
C VAL A 38 12.13 72.59 19.48
N PHE A 39 11.02 73.15 19.94
CA PHE A 39 10.05 72.40 20.76
C PHE A 39 9.29 71.31 19.99
N SER A 40 9.04 71.49 18.71
CA SER A 40 8.43 70.43 17.86
C SER A 40 9.38 69.27 17.62
N ALA A 41 10.70 69.43 17.67
CA ALA A 41 11.70 68.38 17.49
C ALA A 41 11.89 67.46 18.73
N LEU A 42 11.33 67.83 19.88
CA LEU A 42 11.44 67.03 21.11
C LEU A 42 10.21 66.17 21.41
N ALA A 43 9.19 66.17 20.53
CA ALA A 43 8.10 65.18 20.63
C ALA A 43 8.59 63.86 20.01
N SER A 44 9.34 63.08 20.81
CA SER A 44 9.64 61.68 20.44
C SER A 44 8.32 60.96 20.34
N ALA A 45 7.98 60.49 19.13
CA ALA A 45 6.82 59.61 18.96
C ALA A 45 7.02 58.35 19.79
N ILE A 46 6.06 58.03 20.65
CA ILE A 46 6.09 56.79 21.43
C ILE A 46 6.19 55.60 20.49
N ASP A 47 7.21 54.77 20.70
CA ASP A 47 7.40 53.54 19.91
C ASP A 47 6.84 52.32 20.69
N ILE A 48 6.59 51.23 19.97
CA ILE A 48 6.09 49.99 20.55
C ILE A 48 7.04 49.41 21.61
N PHE A 49 8.35 49.61 21.46
CA PHE A 49 9.37 49.21 22.43
C PHE A 49 9.31 50.05 23.71
N ASP A 50 8.94 51.34 23.61
CA ASP A 50 8.73 52.15 24.78
C ASP A 50 7.53 51.66 25.58
N LEU A 51 6.44 51.24 24.92
CA LEU A 51 5.27 50.65 25.56
C LEU A 51 5.59 49.28 26.19
N GLN A 52 6.46 48.49 25.56
CA GLN A 52 6.92 47.24 26.17
C GLN A 52 7.78 47.47 27.39
N LYS A 53 8.66 48.47 27.37
CA LYS A 53 9.54 48.82 28.47
C LYS A 53 8.79 49.44 29.65
N SER A 54 7.74 50.21 29.39
CA SER A 54 6.88 50.79 30.43
C SER A 54 5.90 49.78 31.01
N GLY A 55 5.73 48.59 30.41
CA GLY A 55 4.75 47.61 30.81
C GLY A 55 3.34 47.86 30.30
N ASP A 56 3.16 48.77 29.32
CA ASP A 56 1.87 49.00 28.63
C ASP A 56 1.58 47.98 27.56
N VAL A 57 2.60 47.21 27.14
CA VAL A 57 2.47 46.04 26.21
C VAL A 57 3.36 44.92 26.74
N GLU A 58 2.78 43.75 26.91
CA GLU A 58 3.52 42.53 27.26
C GLU A 58 3.47 41.56 26.07
N LEU A 59 4.61 40.95 25.73
CA LEU A 59 4.71 39.83 24.81
C LEU A 59 5.38 38.67 25.54
N ILE A 60 4.67 37.57 25.70
CA ILE A 60 5.13 36.35 26.35
C ILE A 60 4.92 35.19 25.44
N ALA A 61 5.91 34.31 25.37
CA ALA A 61 5.77 32.99 24.69
C ALA A 61 6.23 31.90 25.66
N TRP A 62 5.53 30.75 25.60
CA TRP A 62 5.86 29.59 26.44
C TRP A 62 5.40 28.29 25.77
N VAL A 63 5.99 27.19 26.21
CA VAL A 63 5.62 25.84 25.78
C VAL A 63 4.93 25.14 26.97
N GLY A 64 3.81 24.47 26.66
CA GLY A 64 3.03 23.76 27.68
C GLY A 64 2.24 24.68 28.60
N GLU A 65 2.36 24.48 29.91
CA GLU A 65 1.68 25.31 30.90
C GLU A 65 2.34 26.68 31.05
N LYS A 66 1.50 27.72 31.29
CA LYS A 66 2.00 29.10 31.48
C LYS A 66 2.84 29.18 32.76
N PRO A 67 4.13 29.60 32.68
CA PRO A 67 4.96 29.72 33.85
C PRO A 67 4.42 30.80 34.79
N LYS A 68 4.42 30.51 36.09
CA LYS A 68 4.10 31.53 37.10
C LYS A 68 5.28 32.44 37.26
N SER A 69 4.99 33.70 37.65
CA SER A 69 6.03 34.69 37.89
C SER A 69 6.98 34.21 38.99
N GLY A 70 8.27 34.06 38.64
CA GLY A 70 9.31 33.58 39.55
C GLY A 70 9.70 32.10 39.43
N ASP A 71 8.98 31.33 38.65
CA ASP A 71 9.35 29.93 38.42
C ASP A 71 10.60 29.80 37.52
N ARG A 72 11.51 28.90 37.90
CA ARG A 72 12.58 28.47 36.97
C ARG A 72 11.95 27.68 35.84
N VAL A 73 12.02 28.23 34.63
CA VAL A 73 11.55 27.54 33.43
C VAL A 73 12.54 26.41 33.12
N THR A 74 12.20 25.18 33.51
CA THR A 74 12.91 24.00 33.04
C THR A 74 12.39 23.68 31.63
N PRO A 75 13.29 23.36 30.67
CA PRO A 75 12.83 22.93 29.34
C PRO A 75 11.86 21.75 29.44
N PRO A 76 10.67 21.84 28.86
CA PRO A 76 9.75 20.72 28.87
C PRO A 76 10.34 19.54 28.08
N LYS A 77 10.15 18.33 28.63
CA LYS A 77 10.55 17.08 27.97
C LYS A 77 9.33 16.40 27.36
N VAL A 78 9.44 16.03 26.11
CA VAL A 78 8.36 15.41 25.34
C VAL A 78 8.89 14.21 24.58
N SER A 79 7.99 13.38 24.08
CA SER A 79 8.37 12.29 23.18
C SER A 79 8.52 12.79 21.73
N VAL A 80 9.32 12.11 20.94
CA VAL A 80 9.34 12.31 19.48
C VAL A 80 7.92 12.09 18.94
N ASN A 81 7.50 12.85 17.93
CA ASN A 81 6.16 12.87 17.34
C ASN A 81 5.02 13.30 18.32
N GLU A 82 5.33 13.64 19.56
CA GLU A 82 4.35 14.16 20.51
C GLU A 82 4.03 15.63 20.25
N GLN A 83 2.77 16.00 20.44
CA GLN A 83 2.31 17.37 20.29
C GLN A 83 2.86 18.27 21.40
N VAL A 84 3.52 19.33 21.01
CA VAL A 84 3.98 20.42 21.88
C VAL A 84 3.22 21.67 21.51
N ILE A 85 2.59 22.33 22.46
CA ILE A 85 1.84 23.57 22.21
C ILE A 85 2.72 24.78 22.56
N LEU A 86 3.09 25.55 21.53
CA LEU A 86 3.68 26.87 21.70
C LEU A 86 2.56 27.89 21.81
N ASN A 87 2.50 28.59 22.95
CA ASN A 87 1.62 29.70 23.18
C ASN A 87 2.37 31.00 22.96
N ILE A 88 1.77 31.94 22.24
CA ILE A 88 2.26 33.32 22.05
C ILE A 88 1.15 34.25 22.48
N GLU A 89 1.39 35.07 23.47
CA GLU A 89 0.39 35.97 24.04
C GLU A 89 0.89 37.41 24.04
N VAL A 90 0.05 38.30 23.52
CA VAL A 90 0.22 39.75 23.65
C VAL A 90 -0.85 40.27 24.55
N ALA A 91 -0.46 41.14 25.48
CA ALA A 91 -1.36 41.76 26.43
C ALA A 91 -1.13 43.30 26.51
N THR A 92 -2.20 44.03 26.77
CA THR A 92 -2.17 45.45 26.99
C THR A 92 -3.25 45.84 28.01
N PRO A 93 -2.98 46.81 28.96
CA PRO A 93 -4.00 47.32 29.85
C PRO A 93 -5.02 48.24 29.15
N ARG A 94 -4.92 48.34 27.82
CA ARG A 94 -5.80 49.17 26.97
C ARG A 94 -6.50 48.27 25.95
N TRP A 95 -6.50 48.66 24.69
CA TRP A 95 -7.13 47.93 23.60
C TRP A 95 -6.20 47.79 22.38
N PHE A 96 -6.40 46.77 21.63
CA PHE A 96 -5.75 46.56 20.32
C PHE A 96 -6.45 47.46 19.29
N THR A 97 -5.68 48.25 18.54
CA THR A 97 -6.19 49.18 17.53
C THR A 97 -6.07 48.63 16.11
N GLY A 98 -5.40 47.49 15.93
CA GLY A 98 -5.25 46.80 14.67
C GLY A 98 -5.03 45.29 14.83
N GLY A 99 -5.01 44.57 13.69
CA GLY A 99 -4.78 43.13 13.70
C GLY A 99 -3.35 42.76 14.07
N THR A 100 -3.19 41.99 15.13
CA THR A 100 -1.91 41.39 15.51
C THR A 100 -1.58 40.22 14.59
N ARG A 101 -0.31 40.07 14.21
CA ARG A 101 0.17 38.97 13.37
C ARG A 101 1.45 38.37 13.92
N ILE A 102 1.50 37.05 13.99
CA ILE A 102 2.71 36.30 14.35
C ILE A 102 3.47 35.93 13.07
N GLY A 103 4.81 35.92 13.15
CA GLY A 103 5.67 35.47 12.05
C GLY A 103 5.63 33.94 11.84
N GLY A 104 6.14 33.50 10.71
CA GLY A 104 6.31 32.07 10.43
C GLY A 104 7.27 31.42 11.46
N ILE A 105 7.01 30.15 11.78
CA ILE A 105 7.80 29.37 12.70
C ILE A 105 8.46 28.25 11.91
N GLU A 106 9.79 28.28 11.82
CA GLU A 106 10.60 27.28 11.15
C GLU A 106 11.67 26.78 12.12
N ILE A 107 11.60 25.49 12.45
CA ILE A 107 12.56 24.83 13.34
C ILE A 107 13.00 23.55 12.63
N PRO A 108 14.30 23.31 12.47
CA PRO A 108 14.80 22.08 11.85
C PRO A 108 14.26 20.84 12.54
N ASN A 109 13.80 19.85 11.77
CA ASN A 109 13.22 18.59 12.24
C ASN A 109 12.00 18.75 13.17
N VAL A 110 11.26 19.84 13.05
CA VAL A 110 9.99 20.06 13.75
C VAL A 110 8.92 20.47 12.75
N ILE A 111 7.80 19.77 12.74
CA ILE A 111 6.62 20.23 11.99
C ILE A 111 5.89 21.24 12.87
N ALA A 112 5.79 22.48 12.40
CA ALA A 112 5.01 23.53 13.05
C ALA A 112 3.69 23.73 12.31
N LYS A 113 2.57 23.65 13.01
CA LYS A 113 1.23 23.80 12.43
C LYS A 113 0.39 24.78 13.24
N GLN A 114 0.05 25.91 12.65
CA GLN A 114 -0.97 26.82 13.17
C GLN A 114 -2.32 26.39 12.62
N ARG A 115 -3.13 25.68 13.41
CA ARG A 115 -4.44 25.16 12.99
C ARG A 115 -5.51 26.24 12.96
N ASN A 116 -5.42 27.20 13.90
CA ASN A 116 -6.28 28.37 13.94
C ASN A 116 -5.46 29.64 13.69
N GLN A 117 -5.79 30.39 12.66
CA GLN A 117 -5.13 31.64 12.32
C GLN A 117 -5.59 32.83 13.21
N LEU A 118 -6.71 32.69 13.90
CA LEU A 118 -7.27 33.70 14.75
C LEU A 118 -6.75 33.54 16.18
N ALA A 119 -6.47 34.67 16.86
CA ALA A 119 -6.14 34.67 18.27
C ALA A 119 -7.39 34.33 19.10
N THR A 120 -7.17 33.67 20.23
CA THR A 120 -8.13 33.64 21.31
C THR A 120 -8.06 34.97 22.07
N ASN A 121 -9.12 35.77 21.96
CA ASN A 121 -9.22 37.07 22.64
C ASN A 121 -9.93 36.90 23.95
N TYR A 122 -9.35 37.45 25.01
CA TYR A 122 -9.95 37.44 26.34
C TYR A 122 -9.47 38.63 27.18
N THR A 123 -10.12 38.87 28.29
CA THR A 123 -9.70 39.89 29.26
C THR A 123 -9.39 39.24 30.61
N GLU A 124 -8.35 39.77 31.26
CA GLU A 124 -7.94 39.33 32.59
C GLU A 124 -7.77 40.54 33.51
N ARG A 125 -8.27 40.45 34.72
CA ARG A 125 -8.08 41.48 35.70
C ARG A 125 -6.83 41.19 36.55
N VAL A 126 -5.83 42.06 36.44
CA VAL A 126 -4.62 41.97 37.23
C VAL A 126 -4.60 43.17 38.19
N GLY A 127 -4.83 42.93 39.48
CA GLY A 127 -5.03 43.98 40.48
C GLY A 127 -6.29 44.80 40.19
N SER A 128 -6.11 46.11 39.98
CA SER A 128 -7.20 47.06 39.67
C SER A 128 -7.40 47.27 38.15
N ILE A 129 -6.51 46.74 37.33
CA ILE A 129 -6.47 47.00 35.88
C ILE A 129 -7.00 45.79 35.10
N THR A 130 -7.83 46.05 34.10
CA THR A 130 -8.27 45.02 33.16
C THR A 130 -7.37 45.02 31.95
N TRP A 131 -6.79 43.88 31.67
CA TRP A 131 -5.91 43.64 30.52
C TRP A 131 -6.67 42.99 29.37
N SER A 132 -6.46 43.47 28.17
CA SER A 132 -6.88 42.81 26.93
C SER A 132 -5.75 41.90 26.48
N ARG A 133 -6.10 40.62 26.20
CA ARG A 133 -5.12 39.60 25.84
C ARG A 133 -5.51 38.93 24.52
N GLN A 134 -4.50 38.64 23.71
CA GLN A 134 -4.61 37.87 22.48
C GLN A 134 -3.61 36.72 22.52
N ARG A 135 -4.08 35.47 22.44
CA ARG A 135 -3.24 34.29 22.53
C ARG A 135 -3.39 33.47 21.26
N TRP A 136 -2.27 33.07 20.66
CA TRP A 136 -2.14 32.10 19.57
C TRP A 136 -1.56 30.80 20.09
N GLU A 137 -2.03 29.69 19.55
CA GLU A 137 -1.55 28.34 19.81
C GLU A 137 -0.98 27.79 18.53
N VAL A 138 0.27 27.36 18.56
CA VAL A 138 0.94 26.68 17.45
C VAL A 138 1.39 25.33 17.92
N THR A 139 0.95 24.27 17.21
CA THR A 139 1.35 22.90 17.53
C THR A 139 2.68 22.58 16.86
N LEU A 140 3.61 22.06 17.63
CA LEU A 140 4.94 21.64 17.21
C LEU A 140 5.05 20.12 17.38
N TYR A 141 5.66 19.44 16.41
CA TYR A 141 5.89 18.00 16.44
C TYR A 141 7.36 17.74 16.13
N PRO A 142 8.20 17.45 17.16
CA PRO A 142 9.61 17.11 16.94
C PRO A 142 9.70 15.75 16.26
N MET A 143 10.42 15.67 15.13
CA MET A 143 10.55 14.46 14.33
C MET A 143 11.74 13.58 14.71
N THR A 144 12.64 14.11 15.54
CA THR A 144 13.86 13.43 16.00
C THR A 144 14.08 13.70 17.48
N SER A 145 14.86 12.87 18.14
CA SER A 145 15.33 13.14 19.50
C SER A 145 16.41 14.22 19.52
N GLY A 146 16.43 15.03 20.57
CA GLY A 146 17.42 16.09 20.76
C GLY A 146 16.89 17.33 21.47
N GLU A 147 17.76 18.32 21.62
CA GLU A 147 17.40 19.65 22.12
C GLU A 147 16.96 20.54 20.96
N PHE A 148 15.82 21.19 21.13
CA PHE A 148 15.25 22.13 20.16
C PHE A 148 15.22 23.53 20.74
N VAL A 149 15.46 24.51 19.88
CA VAL A 149 15.35 25.93 20.21
C VAL A 149 14.35 26.57 19.28
N ILE A 150 13.25 27.07 19.86
CA ILE A 150 12.32 27.92 19.12
C ILE A 150 13.00 29.32 19.04
N PRO A 151 13.23 29.85 17.83
CA PRO A 151 13.92 31.11 17.65
C PRO A 151 13.05 32.28 18.12
N THR A 152 13.63 33.46 18.16
CA THR A 152 12.87 34.70 18.34
C THR A 152 11.88 34.89 17.21
N LEU A 153 10.60 35.05 17.55
CA LEU A 153 9.51 35.20 16.60
C LEU A 153 9.07 36.65 16.53
N PRO A 154 8.95 37.25 15.32
CA PRO A 154 8.41 38.59 15.17
C PRO A 154 6.89 38.59 15.35
N VAL A 155 6.38 39.46 16.18
CA VAL A 155 4.97 39.68 16.44
C VAL A 155 4.62 41.14 16.16
N ARG A 156 3.86 41.37 15.08
CA ARG A 156 3.40 42.72 14.73
C ARG A 156 2.16 43.07 15.56
N VAL A 157 2.24 44.14 16.29
CA VAL A 157 1.21 44.60 17.23
C VAL A 157 0.78 46.02 16.91
N GLN A 158 -0.48 46.34 17.14
CA GLN A 158 -1.00 47.71 17.12
C GLN A 158 -1.91 47.92 18.34
N VAL A 159 -1.55 48.87 19.18
CA VAL A 159 -2.25 49.16 20.46
C VAL A 159 -2.46 50.65 20.65
N SER A 160 -3.35 50.99 21.55
CA SER A 160 -3.49 52.36 22.02
C SER A 160 -2.44 52.66 23.09
N ALA A 161 -1.73 53.79 22.94
CA ALA A 161 -0.78 54.29 23.93
C ALA A 161 -1.47 55.08 25.08
N PRO A 162 -0.75 55.43 26.15
CA PRO A 162 -1.28 56.22 27.26
C PRO A 162 -1.86 57.59 26.87
N ASP A 163 -1.31 58.21 25.83
CA ASP A 163 -1.76 59.47 25.26
C ASP A 163 -2.96 59.35 24.29
N GLY A 164 -3.46 58.13 24.10
CA GLY A 164 -4.56 57.82 23.17
C GLY A 164 -4.13 57.67 21.73
N SER A 165 -2.85 57.84 21.40
CA SER A 165 -2.33 57.60 20.05
C SER A 165 -2.30 56.12 19.70
N ASN A 166 -2.35 55.82 18.39
CA ASN A 166 -2.18 54.46 17.87
C ASN A 166 -0.69 54.20 17.63
N VAL A 167 -0.13 53.25 18.36
CA VAL A 167 1.25 52.81 18.21
C VAL A 167 1.30 51.39 17.64
N GLY A 168 2.07 51.23 16.57
CA GLY A 168 2.26 49.93 15.92
C GLY A 168 3.72 49.64 15.70
N GLY A 169 4.08 48.36 15.79
CA GLY A 169 5.46 47.90 15.58
C GLY A 169 5.57 46.39 15.66
N THR A 170 6.81 45.92 15.62
CA THR A 170 7.12 44.48 15.69
C THR A 170 7.89 44.23 16.98
N LEU A 171 7.34 43.41 17.84
CA LEU A 171 7.99 42.90 19.06
C LEU A 171 8.57 41.50 18.75
N TYR A 172 9.49 41.07 19.59
CA TYR A 172 10.17 39.79 19.42
C TYR A 172 10.05 38.94 20.68
N THR A 173 9.70 37.64 20.50
CA THR A 173 9.69 36.69 21.62
C THR A 173 11.12 36.37 22.08
N GLN A 174 11.27 35.89 23.31
CA GLN A 174 12.53 35.28 23.74
C GLN A 174 12.63 33.86 23.17
N PRO A 175 13.86 33.37 22.88
CA PRO A 175 14.04 31.98 22.43
C PRO A 175 13.65 31.02 23.55
N ILE A 176 12.99 29.91 23.18
CA ILE A 176 12.49 28.89 24.11
C ILE A 176 13.13 27.56 23.77
N LYS A 177 13.60 26.84 24.79
CA LYS A 177 14.16 25.49 24.64
C LYS A 177 13.16 24.44 25.07
N PHE A 178 13.16 23.29 24.36
CA PHE A 178 12.50 22.08 24.78
C PHE A 178 13.35 20.87 24.35
N GLU A 179 13.14 19.71 24.97
CA GLU A 179 13.87 18.47 24.68
C GLU A 179 12.88 17.39 24.21
N ALA A 180 13.20 16.70 23.12
CA ALA A 180 12.45 15.53 22.67
C ALA A 180 13.29 14.27 22.81
N SER A 181 12.70 13.21 23.32
CA SER A 181 13.36 11.91 23.48
C SER A 181 12.51 10.79 22.90
N LEU A 182 13.15 9.71 22.43
CA LEU A 182 12.41 8.51 22.06
C LEU A 182 11.72 7.94 23.29
N PRO A 183 10.41 7.67 23.22
CA PRO A 183 9.71 7.06 24.33
C PRO A 183 10.23 5.63 24.52
N SER A 184 10.73 5.30 25.68
CA SER A 184 11.27 4.00 26.13
C SER A 184 11.84 3.09 25.01
N GLY A 185 12.96 2.41 25.20
CA GLY A 185 13.72 1.64 24.20
C GLY A 185 13.01 0.50 23.43
N LEU A 186 11.67 0.57 23.30
CA LEU A 186 10.83 -0.37 22.56
C LEU A 186 10.52 0.10 21.13
N LEU A 187 10.75 1.39 20.83
CA LEU A 187 10.50 1.96 19.50
C LEU A 187 11.82 2.06 18.74
N SER A 188 11.89 1.38 17.61
CA SER A 188 13.00 1.52 16.66
C SER A 188 12.63 2.54 15.58
N ASP A 189 13.63 3.25 15.07
CA ASP A 189 13.44 4.15 13.91
C ASP A 189 13.01 3.41 12.62
N GLU A 190 13.00 2.07 12.64
CA GLU A 190 12.70 1.24 11.48
C GLU A 190 11.20 1.05 11.21
N SER A 191 10.35 1.26 12.21
CA SER A 191 8.89 1.09 12.05
C SER A 191 8.19 2.44 12.16
N PRO A 192 7.30 2.80 11.22
CA PRO A 192 6.53 4.03 11.32
C PRO A 192 5.62 3.98 12.56
N TRP A 193 5.83 4.91 13.46
CA TRP A 193 4.99 5.12 14.64
C TRP A 193 4.69 6.61 14.83
N PHE A 194 3.66 6.90 15.55
CA PHE A 194 3.26 8.26 15.89
C PHE A 194 2.83 8.35 17.36
N SER A 195 2.75 9.56 17.88
CA SER A 195 2.29 9.83 19.23
C SER A 195 0.90 10.46 19.20
N ALA A 196 0.05 10.06 20.14
CA ALA A 196 -1.29 10.58 20.30
C ALA A 196 -1.74 10.40 21.76
N THR A 197 -2.83 11.05 22.17
CA THR A 197 -3.47 10.81 23.47
C THR A 197 -4.67 9.87 23.37
N ASN A 198 -5.18 9.66 22.18
CA ASN A 198 -6.21 8.66 21.86
C ASN A 198 -6.21 8.35 20.36
N VAL A 199 -6.42 7.09 20.03
CA VAL A 199 -6.56 6.63 18.64
C VAL A 199 -7.83 5.80 18.50
N ASP A 200 -8.60 6.09 17.46
CA ASP A 200 -9.79 5.35 17.06
C ASP A 200 -9.66 4.95 15.58
N VAL A 201 -9.98 3.70 15.26
CA VAL A 201 -9.87 3.16 13.91
C VAL A 201 -11.18 2.53 13.50
N GLU A 202 -11.73 3.02 12.40
CA GLU A 202 -12.95 2.52 11.79
C GLU A 202 -12.61 1.87 10.43
N GLN A 203 -13.18 0.72 10.16
CA GLN A 203 -13.04 0.04 8.89
C GLN A 203 -14.42 -0.22 8.27
N GLN A 204 -14.53 0.01 6.97
CA GLN A 204 -15.75 -0.25 6.22
C GLN A 204 -15.41 -1.00 4.93
N TRP A 205 -16.28 -1.96 4.58
CA TRP A 205 -16.24 -2.72 3.35
C TRP A 205 -17.45 -2.40 2.50
N GLN A 206 -17.21 -2.11 1.23
CA GLN A 206 -18.26 -1.89 0.25
C GLN A 206 -18.06 -2.83 -0.93
N ARG A 207 -19.07 -3.64 -1.22
CA ARG A 207 -19.08 -4.54 -2.38
C ARG A 207 -19.81 -3.86 -3.53
N SER A 208 -19.31 -3.99 -4.75
CA SER A 208 -19.99 -3.47 -5.95
C SER A 208 -21.27 -4.27 -6.29
N SER A 209 -21.37 -5.52 -5.82
CA SER A 209 -22.49 -6.44 -6.01
C SER A 209 -22.64 -7.35 -4.79
N GLU A 210 -23.87 -7.80 -4.48
CA GLU A 210 -24.11 -8.82 -3.45
C GLU A 210 -23.44 -10.15 -3.82
N ASP A 211 -23.57 -10.55 -5.10
CA ASP A 211 -22.97 -11.73 -5.70
C ASP A 211 -21.70 -11.33 -6.48
N LEU A 212 -20.55 -11.32 -5.83
CA LEU A 212 -19.29 -10.94 -6.45
C LEU A 212 -18.89 -11.90 -7.58
N LYS A 213 -18.41 -11.33 -8.68
CA LYS A 213 -17.90 -12.04 -9.87
C LYS A 213 -16.57 -11.43 -10.30
N VAL A 214 -15.86 -12.15 -11.14
CA VAL A 214 -14.67 -11.59 -11.79
C VAL A 214 -15.04 -10.32 -12.58
N GLY A 215 -14.33 -9.23 -12.32
CA GLY A 215 -14.59 -7.89 -12.83
C GLY A 215 -15.31 -6.98 -11.83
N ASP A 216 -15.94 -7.51 -10.78
CA ASP A 216 -16.52 -6.74 -9.69
C ASP A 216 -15.41 -6.23 -8.74
N ALA A 217 -15.76 -5.29 -7.87
CA ALA A 217 -14.83 -4.68 -6.94
C ALA A 217 -15.30 -4.76 -5.49
N VAL A 218 -14.34 -4.83 -4.59
CA VAL A 218 -14.52 -4.64 -3.15
C VAL A 218 -13.72 -3.40 -2.76
N THR A 219 -14.36 -2.42 -2.16
CA THR A 219 -13.70 -1.22 -1.64
C THR A 219 -13.52 -1.36 -0.14
N ARG A 220 -12.28 -1.17 0.33
CA ARG A 220 -11.92 -1.10 1.74
C ARG A 220 -11.63 0.35 2.09
N THR A 221 -12.35 0.90 3.05
CA THR A 221 -12.10 2.24 3.59
C THR A 221 -11.65 2.10 5.04
N VAL A 222 -10.49 2.66 5.36
CA VAL A 222 -9.94 2.72 6.71
C VAL A 222 -9.85 4.18 7.13
N THR A 223 -10.44 4.51 8.26
CA THR A 223 -10.38 5.85 8.87
C THR A 223 -9.64 5.76 10.18
N ILE A 224 -8.49 6.40 10.28
CA ILE A 224 -7.72 6.54 11.51
C ILE A 224 -7.98 7.94 12.05
N LYS A 225 -8.49 8.04 13.28
CA LYS A 225 -8.72 9.29 14.01
C LYS A 225 -7.79 9.32 15.20
N ALA A 226 -7.08 10.43 15.39
CA ALA A 226 -6.18 10.61 16.53
C ALA A 226 -6.39 11.95 17.20
N LYS A 227 -6.21 12.00 18.53
CA LYS A 227 -6.17 13.23 19.32
C LYS A 227 -4.74 13.63 19.60
N ASP A 228 -4.50 14.93 19.59
CA ASP A 228 -3.19 15.54 19.90
C ASP A 228 -2.05 15.01 18.98
N SER A 229 -2.40 14.68 17.73
CA SER A 229 -1.49 14.26 16.68
C SER A 229 -1.70 15.11 15.41
N LEU A 230 -1.01 14.77 14.33
CA LEU A 230 -1.14 15.42 13.03
C LEU A 230 -1.43 14.37 11.95
N SER A 231 -2.36 14.64 11.06
CA SER A 231 -2.83 13.68 10.05
C SER A 231 -1.71 13.15 9.15
N VAL A 232 -0.68 13.95 8.88
CA VAL A 232 0.50 13.54 8.10
C VAL A 232 1.40 12.55 8.85
N LEU A 233 1.33 12.49 10.19
CA LEU A 233 2.10 11.55 11.02
C LEU A 233 1.41 10.18 11.14
N LEU A 234 0.11 10.11 10.84
CA LEU A 234 -0.63 8.85 10.88
C LEU A 234 -0.12 7.91 9.79
N PRO A 235 0.05 6.60 10.10
CA PRO A 235 0.65 5.65 9.18
C PRO A 235 -0.20 5.43 7.94
N ASN A 236 0.46 5.09 6.84
CA ASN A 236 -0.17 4.53 5.67
C ASN A 236 -0.35 3.03 5.89
N VAL A 237 -1.57 2.57 6.05
CA VAL A 237 -1.86 1.17 6.42
C VAL A 237 -2.25 0.30 5.23
N LEU A 238 -2.90 0.87 4.20
CA LEU A 238 -3.31 0.10 3.03
C LEU A 238 -2.16 0.03 2.01
N THR A 239 -1.55 -1.15 1.88
CA THR A 239 -0.49 -1.40 0.90
C THR A 239 -1.08 -1.67 -0.49
N ASN A 240 -0.44 -1.13 -1.54
CA ASN A 240 -0.85 -1.35 -2.93
C ASN A 240 -0.29 -2.69 -3.46
N GLU A 241 -0.65 -3.79 -2.81
CA GLU A 241 -0.24 -5.13 -3.23
C GLU A 241 -1.34 -5.80 -4.02
N SER A 242 -1.03 -6.15 -5.26
CA SER A 242 -1.91 -6.90 -6.15
C SER A 242 -1.50 -8.36 -6.18
N THR A 243 -2.48 -9.26 -6.30
CA THR A 243 -2.28 -10.69 -6.39
C THR A 243 -2.82 -11.22 -7.73
N GLN A 244 -2.74 -12.53 -7.95
CA GLN A 244 -3.41 -13.14 -9.11
C GLN A 244 -4.95 -13.09 -8.99
N GLN A 245 -5.47 -12.98 -7.77
CA GLN A 245 -6.91 -13.02 -7.47
C GLN A 245 -7.55 -11.64 -7.56
N TYR A 246 -6.82 -10.59 -7.23
CA TYR A 246 -7.31 -9.20 -7.28
C TYR A 246 -6.22 -8.21 -7.66
N GLN A 247 -6.62 -7.08 -8.23
CA GLN A 247 -5.78 -5.92 -8.47
C GLN A 247 -6.20 -4.79 -7.55
N ALA A 248 -5.25 -4.23 -6.81
CA ALA A 248 -5.47 -3.13 -5.88
C ALA A 248 -5.26 -1.77 -6.56
N TYR A 249 -6.20 -0.85 -6.36
CA TYR A 249 -6.16 0.52 -6.86
C TYR A 249 -6.34 1.49 -5.68
N PRO A 250 -5.26 2.14 -5.23
CA PRO A 250 -5.34 3.11 -4.16
C PRO A 250 -6.05 4.38 -4.63
N GLN A 251 -6.92 4.92 -3.78
CA GLN A 251 -7.48 6.24 -3.93
C GLN A 251 -6.62 7.28 -3.20
N PRO A 252 -6.68 8.56 -3.57
CA PRO A 252 -5.98 9.62 -2.85
C PRO A 252 -6.40 9.68 -1.38
N ASN A 253 -5.40 9.66 -0.48
CA ASN A 253 -5.65 9.77 0.95
C ASN A 253 -6.24 11.14 1.29
N ARG A 254 -7.22 11.15 2.19
CA ARG A 254 -7.80 12.37 2.74
C ARG A 254 -7.23 12.60 4.14
N LEU A 255 -6.61 13.76 4.34
CA LEU A 255 -6.00 14.17 5.58
C LEU A 255 -6.73 15.41 6.09
N ASP A 256 -7.12 15.40 7.34
CA ASP A 256 -7.81 16.51 7.99
C ASP A 256 -7.27 16.76 9.39
N ASP A 257 -7.02 18.04 9.70
CA ASP A 257 -6.54 18.50 10.99
C ASP A 257 -7.44 19.62 11.50
N THR A 258 -8.18 19.36 12.56
CA THR A 258 -9.09 20.31 13.18
C THR A 258 -8.66 20.70 14.58
N GLN A 259 -9.08 21.89 15.01
CA GLN A 259 -8.92 22.38 16.37
C GLN A 259 -10.21 23.05 16.82
N GLU A 260 -10.82 22.53 17.87
CA GLU A 260 -12.02 23.09 18.49
C GLU A 260 -11.82 23.20 19.99
N ARG A 261 -11.84 24.46 20.56
CA ARG A 261 -11.83 24.73 22.00
C ARG A 261 -10.69 24.04 22.78
N GLY A 262 -9.50 23.90 22.14
CA GLY A 262 -8.35 23.22 22.75
C GLY A 262 -8.29 21.71 22.46
N ASP A 263 -9.31 21.13 21.84
CA ASP A 263 -9.25 19.76 21.31
C ASP A 263 -8.60 19.74 19.92
N TYR A 264 -7.49 19.03 19.82
CA TYR A 264 -6.77 18.83 18.57
C TYR A 264 -7.10 17.45 18.01
N ARG A 265 -7.71 17.41 16.83
CA ARG A 265 -8.10 16.15 16.17
C ARG A 265 -7.47 16.09 14.80
N SER A 266 -6.98 14.93 14.46
CA SER A 266 -6.51 14.62 13.13
C SER A 266 -7.17 13.35 12.62
N SER A 267 -7.40 13.28 11.33
CA SER A 267 -7.92 12.07 10.67
C SER A 267 -7.20 11.81 9.38
N ARG A 268 -7.04 10.50 9.09
CA ARG A 268 -6.54 9.98 7.82
C ARG A 268 -7.53 8.96 7.30
N ILE A 269 -8.02 9.17 6.10
CA ILE A 269 -8.92 8.24 5.43
C ILE A 269 -8.18 7.67 4.23
N GLU A 270 -8.04 6.36 4.22
CA GLU A 270 -7.46 5.59 3.12
C GLU A 270 -8.55 4.74 2.47
N GLU A 271 -8.57 4.72 1.17
CA GLU A 271 -9.52 3.95 0.39
C GLU A 271 -8.78 3.13 -0.67
N MET A 272 -9.05 1.82 -0.70
CA MET A 272 -8.45 0.88 -1.64
C MET A 272 -9.56 0.11 -2.36
N VAL A 273 -9.53 0.15 -3.68
CA VAL A 273 -10.46 -0.60 -4.52
C VAL A 273 -9.76 -1.85 -5.03
N TYR A 274 -10.27 -3.02 -4.66
CA TYR A 274 -9.78 -4.32 -5.09
C TYR A 274 -10.67 -4.86 -6.20
N VAL A 275 -10.17 -4.87 -7.44
CA VAL A 275 -10.88 -5.41 -8.60
C VAL A 275 -10.55 -6.90 -8.76
N ILE A 276 -11.57 -7.74 -8.72
CA ILE A 276 -11.45 -9.19 -8.73
C ILE A 276 -11.03 -9.68 -10.11
N GLN A 277 -9.91 -10.43 -10.17
CA GLN A 277 -9.33 -10.96 -11.42
C GLN A 277 -9.65 -12.45 -11.63
N GLN A 278 -9.83 -13.20 -10.55
CA GLN A 278 -10.13 -14.64 -10.60
C GLN A 278 -11.30 -14.97 -9.69
N GLY A 279 -12.09 -15.97 -10.06
CA GLY A 279 -13.13 -16.51 -9.19
C GLY A 279 -12.54 -17.48 -8.16
N GLY A 280 -13.30 -17.71 -7.11
CA GLY A 280 -12.94 -18.50 -5.95
C GLY A 280 -12.86 -17.64 -4.69
N GLU A 281 -12.38 -18.25 -3.62
CA GLU A 281 -12.15 -17.58 -2.34
C GLU A 281 -10.84 -16.78 -2.38
N PHE A 282 -10.87 -15.55 -1.89
CA PHE A 282 -9.68 -14.72 -1.72
C PHE A 282 -9.74 -13.95 -0.40
N THR A 283 -8.57 -13.75 0.19
CA THR A 283 -8.43 -13.07 1.49
C THR A 283 -7.77 -11.71 1.27
N LEU A 284 -8.38 -10.67 1.79
CA LEU A 284 -7.75 -9.37 1.95
C LEU A 284 -7.04 -9.33 3.31
N PRO A 285 -5.75 -8.93 3.35
CA PRO A 285 -4.92 -9.11 4.53
C PRO A 285 -5.33 -8.21 5.69
N GLU A 286 -4.97 -8.63 6.89
CA GLU A 286 -4.97 -7.77 8.07
C GLU A 286 -3.77 -6.83 8.04
N PHE A 287 -3.89 -5.68 8.72
CA PHE A 287 -2.82 -4.71 8.92
C PHE A 287 -2.69 -4.38 10.39
N SER A 288 -1.48 -4.06 10.82
CA SER A 288 -1.24 -3.63 12.18
C SER A 288 -0.25 -2.47 12.21
N PHE A 289 -0.43 -1.57 13.17
CA PHE A 289 0.52 -0.51 13.45
C PHE A 289 0.63 -0.25 14.95
N GLN A 290 1.69 0.45 15.34
CA GLN A 290 1.95 0.82 16.72
C GLN A 290 1.88 2.34 16.87
N TRP A 291 1.47 2.80 18.04
CA TRP A 291 1.44 4.20 18.39
C TRP A 291 1.79 4.40 19.87
N TRP A 292 2.34 5.55 20.18
CA TRP A 292 2.70 5.93 21.55
C TRP A 292 1.54 6.69 22.20
N ASP A 293 0.98 6.13 23.26
CA ASP A 293 0.00 6.82 24.12
C ASP A 293 0.76 7.79 25.04
N SER A 294 0.83 9.05 24.64
CA SER A 294 1.54 10.09 25.39
C SER A 294 0.91 10.38 26.74
N LYS A 295 -0.40 10.14 26.89
CA LYS A 295 -1.11 10.35 28.15
C LYS A 295 -0.77 9.27 29.20
N ASN A 296 -0.74 8.02 28.79
CA ASN A 296 -0.48 6.87 29.66
C ASN A 296 0.97 6.38 29.59
N GLN A 297 1.79 6.98 28.74
CA GLN A 297 3.22 6.66 28.51
C GLN A 297 3.46 5.18 28.23
N ARG A 298 2.72 4.63 27.29
CA ARG A 298 2.84 3.24 26.89
C ARG A 298 2.68 3.06 25.39
N LEU A 299 3.26 1.98 24.87
CA LEU A 299 3.12 1.57 23.48
C LEU A 299 1.82 0.76 23.31
N GLU A 300 1.00 1.20 22.39
CA GLU A 300 -0.25 0.53 22.00
C GLU A 300 -0.13 -0.03 20.58
N SER A 301 -0.84 -1.14 20.33
CA SER A 301 -0.91 -1.78 19.03
C SER A 301 -2.36 -1.87 18.58
N VAL A 302 -2.59 -1.53 17.32
CA VAL A 302 -3.91 -1.64 16.67
C VAL A 302 -3.81 -2.66 15.54
N VAL A 303 -4.78 -3.60 15.50
CA VAL A 303 -4.94 -4.58 14.42
C VAL A 303 -6.21 -4.27 13.66
N ILE A 304 -6.09 -4.10 12.35
CA ILE A 304 -7.18 -3.87 11.41
C ILE A 304 -7.43 -5.18 10.69
N GLN A 305 -8.52 -5.85 11.04
CA GLN A 305 -8.81 -7.22 10.58
C GLN A 305 -8.95 -7.30 9.06
N GLY A 306 -8.42 -8.37 8.48
CA GLY A 306 -8.69 -8.77 7.11
C GLY A 306 -10.09 -9.37 6.95
N GLU A 307 -10.52 -9.60 5.71
CA GLU A 307 -11.79 -10.25 5.40
C GLU A 307 -11.63 -11.23 4.25
N VAL A 308 -12.40 -12.31 4.28
CA VAL A 308 -12.44 -13.34 3.25
C VAL A 308 -13.65 -13.10 2.36
N PHE A 309 -13.46 -13.11 1.06
CA PHE A 309 -14.50 -12.93 0.06
C PHE A 309 -14.51 -14.11 -0.90
N GLU A 310 -15.70 -14.44 -1.40
CA GLU A 310 -15.90 -15.43 -2.44
C GLU A 310 -16.42 -14.75 -3.71
N ALA A 311 -15.80 -15.04 -4.85
CA ALA A 311 -16.21 -14.51 -6.14
C ALA A 311 -16.51 -15.62 -7.14
N LYS A 312 -17.62 -15.50 -7.86
CA LYS A 312 -18.03 -16.44 -8.89
C LYS A 312 -17.21 -16.24 -10.17
N HIS A 313 -16.86 -17.35 -10.83
CA HIS A 313 -16.23 -17.29 -12.14
C HIS A 313 -17.23 -16.81 -13.21
N THR A 314 -16.81 -15.88 -14.05
CA THR A 314 -17.46 -15.64 -15.34
C THR A 314 -17.04 -16.71 -16.34
N LEU A 315 -17.81 -16.94 -17.41
CA LEU A 315 -17.45 -17.93 -18.44
C LEU A 315 -16.04 -17.67 -19.00
N GLN A 316 -15.70 -16.41 -19.22
CA GLN A 316 -14.38 -16.04 -19.75
C GLN A 316 -13.26 -16.31 -18.75
N SER A 317 -13.44 -15.96 -17.46
CA SER A 317 -12.45 -16.22 -16.41
C SER A 317 -12.29 -17.70 -16.15
N PHE A 318 -13.38 -18.49 -16.20
CA PHE A 318 -13.36 -19.94 -16.05
C PHE A 318 -12.52 -20.59 -17.16
N ILE A 319 -12.79 -20.23 -18.43
CA ILE A 319 -12.01 -20.75 -19.56
C ILE A 319 -10.53 -20.36 -19.41
N LYS A 320 -10.22 -19.13 -19.02
CA LYS A 320 -8.84 -18.67 -18.83
C LYS A 320 -8.13 -19.42 -17.70
N ALA A 321 -8.81 -19.61 -16.56
CA ALA A 321 -8.26 -20.30 -15.39
C ALA A 321 -7.95 -21.78 -15.68
N TYR A 322 -8.84 -22.46 -16.44
CA TYR A 322 -8.73 -23.89 -16.74
C TYR A 322 -8.20 -24.19 -18.14
N MET A 323 -7.67 -23.20 -18.87
CA MET A 323 -7.15 -23.34 -20.23
C MET A 323 -6.12 -24.49 -20.35
N SER A 324 -5.19 -24.58 -19.40
CA SER A 324 -4.17 -25.65 -19.38
C SER A 324 -4.78 -27.04 -19.25
N VAL A 325 -5.85 -27.16 -18.44
CA VAL A 325 -6.59 -28.41 -18.27
C VAL A 325 -7.33 -28.78 -19.55
N PHE A 326 -8.01 -27.82 -20.18
CA PHE A 326 -8.68 -28.04 -21.46
C PHE A 326 -7.72 -28.45 -22.58
N ILE A 327 -6.55 -27.82 -22.66
CA ILE A 327 -5.48 -28.18 -23.61
C ILE A 327 -4.98 -29.59 -23.31
N SER A 328 -4.76 -29.95 -22.07
CA SER A 328 -4.31 -31.31 -21.67
C SER A 328 -5.33 -32.36 -22.03
N ILE A 329 -6.62 -32.13 -21.77
CA ILE A 329 -7.71 -33.02 -22.15
C ILE A 329 -7.79 -33.16 -23.68
N GLY A 330 -7.69 -32.05 -24.41
CA GLY A 330 -7.68 -32.06 -25.87
C GLY A 330 -6.52 -32.87 -26.44
N LEU A 331 -5.33 -32.74 -25.85
CA LEU A 331 -4.14 -33.49 -26.28
C LEU A 331 -4.31 -35.00 -26.02
N VAL A 332 -4.83 -35.37 -24.85
CA VAL A 332 -5.13 -36.78 -24.53
C VAL A 332 -6.19 -37.35 -25.48
N MET A 333 -7.26 -36.60 -25.74
CA MET A 333 -8.30 -37.03 -26.69
C MET A 333 -7.72 -37.21 -28.10
N THR A 334 -6.90 -36.30 -28.58
CA THR A 334 -6.24 -36.39 -29.88
C THR A 334 -5.32 -37.60 -29.94
N LEU A 335 -4.53 -37.86 -28.89
CA LEU A 335 -3.68 -39.04 -28.79
C LEU A 335 -4.49 -40.33 -28.82
N CYS A 336 -5.61 -40.40 -28.11
CA CYS A 336 -6.52 -41.56 -28.15
C CYS A 336 -7.10 -41.78 -29.53
N VAL A 337 -7.54 -40.72 -30.22
CA VAL A 337 -8.05 -40.84 -31.62
C VAL A 337 -6.97 -41.34 -32.57
N VAL A 338 -5.76 -40.77 -32.49
CA VAL A 338 -4.62 -41.19 -33.32
C VAL A 338 -4.29 -42.67 -33.05
N LEU A 339 -4.29 -43.08 -31.78
CA LEU A 339 -4.02 -44.48 -31.39
C LEU A 339 -5.11 -45.42 -31.93
N LEU A 340 -6.39 -45.06 -31.81
CA LEU A 340 -7.51 -45.85 -32.35
C LEU A 340 -7.44 -45.97 -33.89
N VAL A 341 -7.16 -44.86 -34.57
CA VAL A 341 -7.00 -44.87 -36.06
C VAL A 341 -5.79 -45.71 -36.46
N SER A 342 -4.67 -45.58 -35.75
CA SER A 342 -3.46 -46.36 -36.00
C SER A 342 -3.68 -47.84 -35.76
N LEU A 343 -4.36 -48.20 -34.65
CA LEU A 343 -4.74 -49.59 -34.38
C LEU A 343 -5.69 -50.16 -35.47
N LYS A 344 -6.71 -49.38 -35.85
CA LYS A 344 -7.63 -49.77 -36.94
C LYS A 344 -6.90 -49.97 -38.27
N ARG A 345 -5.95 -49.08 -38.59
CA ARG A 345 -5.13 -49.18 -39.81
C ARG A 345 -4.16 -50.37 -39.78
N TYR A 346 -3.53 -50.62 -38.59
CA TYR A 346 -2.62 -51.74 -38.38
C TYR A 346 -3.32 -53.10 -38.54
N TYR A 347 -4.56 -53.24 -38.00
CA TYR A 347 -5.33 -54.49 -38.07
C TYR A 347 -6.20 -54.63 -39.31
N LYS A 348 -6.24 -53.62 -40.22
CA LYS A 348 -7.04 -53.69 -41.45
C LYS A 348 -6.61 -54.86 -42.39
N ASN A 349 -5.30 -55.14 -42.45
CA ASN A 349 -4.69 -56.15 -43.34
C ASN A 349 -3.97 -57.27 -42.57
N ARG A 350 -4.17 -57.39 -41.27
CA ARG A 350 -3.56 -58.44 -40.46
C ARG A 350 -4.64 -59.20 -39.69
N PRO A 351 -4.44 -60.53 -39.47
CA PRO A 351 -5.37 -61.28 -38.65
C PRO A 351 -5.45 -60.76 -37.26
N ALA A 352 -6.67 -60.64 -36.74
CA ALA A 352 -6.90 -60.20 -35.37
C ALA A 352 -6.12 -61.07 -34.37
N PRO A 353 -5.62 -60.50 -33.26
CA PRO A 353 -4.95 -61.27 -32.22
C PRO A 353 -5.78 -62.47 -31.77
N SER A 354 -5.12 -63.60 -31.57
CA SER A 354 -5.79 -64.88 -31.26
C SER A 354 -6.74 -64.81 -30.07
N TRP A 355 -6.42 -63.99 -29.04
CA TRP A 355 -7.30 -63.79 -27.89
C TRP A 355 -8.60 -63.04 -28.24
N LEU A 356 -8.55 -62.08 -29.17
CA LEU A 356 -9.71 -61.34 -29.66
C LEU A 356 -10.60 -62.22 -30.52
N ALA A 357 -9.99 -63.09 -31.39
CA ALA A 357 -10.69 -64.08 -32.19
C ALA A 357 -11.42 -65.08 -31.29
N LEU A 358 -10.75 -65.62 -30.26
CA LEU A 358 -11.36 -66.47 -29.24
C LEU A 358 -12.55 -65.81 -28.57
N ARG A 359 -12.36 -64.57 -28.05
CA ARG A 359 -13.42 -63.82 -27.36
C ARG A 359 -14.64 -63.56 -28.24
N ARG A 360 -14.41 -63.25 -29.51
CA ARG A 360 -15.47 -63.02 -30.49
C ARG A 360 -16.27 -64.31 -30.77
N LEU A 361 -15.58 -65.45 -31.00
CA LEU A 361 -16.21 -66.77 -31.23
C LEU A 361 -16.96 -67.23 -29.95
N LEU A 362 -16.41 -67.01 -28.74
CA LEU A 362 -17.10 -67.32 -27.50
C LEU A 362 -18.37 -66.50 -27.30
N LYS A 363 -18.34 -65.20 -27.73
CA LYS A 363 -19.51 -64.30 -27.63
C LYS A 363 -20.59 -64.70 -28.64
N GLN A 364 -20.19 -65.18 -29.85
CA GLN A 364 -21.09 -65.62 -30.90
C GLN A 364 -21.68 -67.02 -30.66
N GLY A 365 -21.14 -67.77 -29.68
CA GLY A 365 -21.57 -69.15 -29.41
C GLY A 365 -21.29 -70.16 -30.58
N ASN A 366 -20.34 -69.79 -31.48
CA ASN A 366 -20.03 -70.66 -32.61
C ASN A 366 -19.02 -71.72 -32.21
N TRP A 367 -19.53 -72.82 -31.66
CA TRP A 367 -18.75 -73.93 -31.07
C TRP A 367 -17.91 -74.66 -32.09
N SER A 368 -18.43 -74.86 -33.33
CA SER A 368 -17.70 -75.47 -34.43
C SER A 368 -16.45 -74.64 -34.79
N ALA A 369 -16.61 -73.34 -34.97
CA ALA A 369 -15.49 -72.46 -35.27
C ALA A 369 -14.49 -72.38 -34.08
N LEU A 370 -14.96 -72.46 -32.84
CA LEU A 370 -14.11 -72.50 -31.62
C LEU A 370 -13.25 -73.77 -31.58
N ARG A 371 -13.83 -74.92 -31.90
CA ARG A 371 -13.07 -76.23 -32.06
C ARG A 371 -11.98 -76.08 -33.13
N THR A 372 -12.34 -75.61 -34.30
CA THR A 372 -11.40 -75.42 -35.40
C THR A 372 -10.28 -74.41 -34.96
N PHE A 373 -10.63 -73.39 -34.21
CA PHE A 373 -9.68 -72.42 -33.71
C PHE A 373 -8.68 -73.02 -32.69
N ILE A 374 -9.12 -73.83 -31.73
CA ILE A 374 -8.27 -74.59 -30.80
C ILE A 374 -7.33 -75.57 -31.53
N TYR A 375 -7.84 -76.33 -32.45
CA TYR A 375 -7.01 -77.30 -33.25
C TYR A 375 -6.01 -76.55 -34.16
N ARG A 376 -6.35 -75.37 -34.72
CA ARG A 376 -5.41 -74.53 -35.46
C ARG A 376 -4.30 -73.98 -34.53
N GLN A 377 -4.66 -73.57 -33.32
CA GLN A 377 -3.69 -73.08 -32.34
C GLN A 377 -2.79 -74.20 -31.83
N LEU A 378 -3.35 -75.40 -31.61
CA LEU A 378 -2.57 -76.61 -31.28
C LEU A 378 -1.49 -76.91 -32.37
N ARG A 379 -1.87 -76.84 -33.62
CA ARG A 379 -0.94 -77.09 -34.74
C ARG A 379 0.12 -75.99 -34.89
N SER A 380 -0.19 -74.75 -34.48
CA SER A 380 0.77 -73.68 -34.59
C SER A 380 1.78 -73.67 -33.44
N GLU A 381 1.41 -74.18 -32.26
CA GLU A 381 2.25 -74.19 -31.06
C GLU A 381 2.95 -75.53 -30.83
N THR A 382 2.31 -76.64 -31.26
CA THR A 382 2.87 -77.97 -31.12
C THR A 382 2.83 -78.74 -32.44
N THR A 383 3.67 -79.75 -32.63
CA THR A 383 3.64 -80.65 -33.77
C THR A 383 2.54 -81.71 -33.66
N GLN A 384 1.79 -81.75 -32.57
CA GLN A 384 0.78 -82.72 -32.29
C GLN A 384 -0.52 -82.46 -33.04
N LEU A 385 -1.15 -83.57 -33.57
CA LEU A 385 -2.43 -83.52 -34.31
C LEU A 385 -3.62 -83.77 -33.38
N GLU A 386 -3.38 -84.39 -32.20
CA GLU A 386 -4.40 -84.79 -31.26
C GLU A 386 -4.23 -84.05 -29.94
N LEU A 387 -5.33 -83.46 -29.42
CA LEU A 387 -5.31 -82.70 -28.16
C LEU A 387 -4.86 -83.57 -26.99
N ASN A 388 -5.28 -84.80 -26.93
CA ASN A 388 -4.96 -85.73 -25.84
C ASN A 388 -3.45 -86.01 -25.68
N LYS A 389 -2.71 -85.92 -26.81
CA LYS A 389 -1.26 -86.19 -26.82
C LYS A 389 -0.42 -84.97 -26.54
N ALA A 390 -1.00 -83.74 -26.49
CA ALA A 390 -0.28 -82.53 -26.33
C ALA A 390 0.18 -82.29 -24.87
N SER A 391 -0.49 -82.91 -23.88
CA SER A 391 -0.08 -82.85 -22.50
C SER A 391 -0.58 -84.06 -21.69
N SER A 392 0.21 -84.58 -20.79
CA SER A 392 -0.13 -85.67 -19.86
C SER A 392 -0.82 -85.26 -18.59
N GLN A 393 -1.10 -83.96 -18.42
CA GLN A 393 -1.79 -83.45 -17.23
C GLN A 393 -3.25 -83.95 -17.22
N LYS A 394 -3.66 -84.52 -16.07
CA LYS A 394 -5.01 -85.10 -15.91
C LYS A 394 -6.13 -84.14 -16.31
N ARG A 395 -6.00 -82.90 -15.90
CA ARG A 395 -6.97 -81.81 -16.23
C ARG A 395 -7.05 -81.48 -17.73
N TRP A 396 -5.91 -81.50 -18.40
CA TRP A 396 -5.82 -81.32 -19.83
C TRP A 396 -6.54 -82.50 -20.59
N VAL A 397 -6.30 -83.74 -20.14
CA VAL A 397 -6.94 -84.92 -20.76
C VAL A 397 -8.46 -84.83 -20.58
N GLU A 398 -8.93 -84.51 -19.35
CA GLU A 398 -10.38 -84.35 -19.08
C GLU A 398 -11.02 -83.23 -19.94
N ASP A 399 -10.38 -82.05 -20.08
CA ASP A 399 -10.87 -80.97 -20.94
C ASP A 399 -10.78 -81.30 -22.42
N SER A 400 -9.77 -82.04 -22.87
CA SER A 400 -9.65 -82.47 -24.27
C SER A 400 -10.69 -83.56 -24.65
N GLU A 401 -11.00 -84.51 -23.77
CA GLU A 401 -12.07 -85.46 -23.91
C GLU A 401 -13.44 -84.78 -23.94
N ALA A 402 -13.68 -83.83 -23.05
CA ALA A 402 -14.92 -83.05 -23.03
C ALA A 402 -15.12 -82.27 -24.34
N LEU A 403 -14.05 -81.77 -24.97
CA LEU A 403 -14.09 -81.11 -26.28
C LEU A 403 -14.39 -82.08 -27.39
N GLN A 404 -13.81 -83.30 -27.34
CA GLN A 404 -14.04 -84.34 -28.31
C GLN A 404 -15.45 -84.91 -28.25
N GLN A 405 -16.01 -85.06 -27.01
CA GLN A 405 -17.40 -85.50 -26.80
C GLN A 405 -18.44 -84.44 -27.23
N GLY A 406 -17.98 -83.28 -27.73
CA GLY A 406 -18.88 -82.23 -28.15
C GLY A 406 -19.44 -81.33 -27.09
N ARG A 407 -18.89 -81.32 -25.85
CA ARG A 407 -19.37 -80.47 -24.75
C ARG A 407 -19.17 -79.00 -25.06
N GLU A 408 -20.20 -78.22 -24.99
CA GLU A 408 -20.24 -76.76 -25.33
C GLU A 408 -20.07 -75.85 -24.05
N ASP A 409 -18.91 -75.96 -23.41
CA ASP A 409 -18.61 -75.19 -22.21
C ASP A 409 -17.51 -74.10 -22.44
N LYS A 410 -17.87 -72.83 -22.31
CA LYS A 410 -16.96 -71.68 -22.46
C LYS A 410 -15.71 -71.82 -21.59
N LYS A 411 -15.83 -72.37 -20.39
CA LYS A 411 -14.71 -72.48 -19.44
C LYS A 411 -13.67 -73.49 -19.96
N VAL A 412 -14.12 -74.62 -20.56
CA VAL A 412 -13.22 -75.62 -21.14
C VAL A 412 -12.39 -75.01 -22.28
N PHE A 413 -13.03 -74.29 -23.21
CA PHE A 413 -12.34 -73.63 -24.33
C PHE A 413 -11.33 -72.56 -23.85
N ILE A 414 -11.64 -71.76 -22.82
CA ILE A 414 -10.73 -70.77 -22.25
C ILE A 414 -9.53 -71.43 -21.59
N ARG A 415 -9.75 -72.52 -20.85
CA ARG A 415 -8.66 -73.26 -20.18
C ARG A 415 -7.74 -73.89 -21.21
N LEU A 416 -8.27 -74.63 -22.15
CA LEU A 416 -7.48 -75.24 -23.18
C LEU A 416 -6.67 -74.21 -23.96
N TRP A 417 -7.26 -73.09 -24.34
CA TRP A 417 -6.53 -72.03 -25.05
C TRP A 417 -5.43 -71.42 -24.20
N LYS A 418 -5.62 -71.22 -22.86
CA LYS A 418 -4.63 -70.70 -21.95
C LYS A 418 -3.47 -71.71 -21.76
N ASP A 419 -3.78 -72.96 -21.62
CA ASP A 419 -2.80 -74.00 -21.39
C ASP A 419 -1.99 -74.30 -22.69
N LEU A 420 -2.60 -74.19 -23.89
CA LEU A 420 -1.89 -74.26 -25.16
C LEU A 420 -0.78 -73.23 -25.29
N ARG A 421 -0.95 -72.03 -24.73
CA ARG A 421 0.07 -71.00 -24.80
C ARG A 421 1.21 -71.22 -23.81
N ILE A 422 1.06 -72.09 -22.84
CA ILE A 422 2.05 -72.39 -21.83
C ILE A 422 2.84 -73.67 -22.19
N LEU A 423 2.30 -74.49 -23.09
CA LEU A 423 3.01 -75.71 -23.58
C LEU A 423 4.33 -75.32 -24.27
N PRO A 424 5.47 -75.97 -23.90
CA PRO A 424 6.73 -75.72 -24.59
C PRO A 424 6.61 -76.15 -26.08
N SER A 425 6.98 -75.21 -26.97
CA SER A 425 7.07 -75.52 -28.37
C SER A 425 8.20 -76.55 -28.59
N ASP A 426 7.90 -77.69 -29.21
CA ASP A 426 8.83 -78.81 -29.50
C ASP A 426 9.96 -78.44 -30.51
N GLN A 427 10.22 -77.17 -30.75
CA GLN A 427 11.26 -76.69 -31.68
C GLN A 427 12.66 -76.60 -31.07
N SER A 428 12.93 -77.21 -29.92
CA SER A 428 14.27 -77.19 -29.26
C SER A 428 14.88 -78.57 -29.07
N MET A 429 14.76 -79.48 -30.02
CA MET A 429 15.69 -80.60 -30.11
C MET A 429 16.57 -80.50 -31.37
N SER A 430 17.61 -79.63 -31.29
CA SER A 430 18.86 -79.81 -32.02
C SER A 430 19.82 -80.53 -31.06
N PRO A 431 20.56 -81.52 -31.49
CA PRO A 431 21.43 -82.33 -30.70
C PRO A 431 22.82 -81.65 -30.53
N ASP A 432 22.94 -80.50 -29.95
CA ASP A 432 24.21 -80.01 -29.52
C ASP A 432 23.99 -79.08 -28.28
N GLY A 433 24.49 -79.62 -27.14
CA GLY A 433 24.35 -78.96 -25.85
C GLY A 433 25.08 -77.68 -25.72
N VAL A 434 24.32 -76.59 -25.61
CA VAL A 434 24.76 -75.40 -24.90
C VAL A 434 23.57 -74.78 -24.23
N THR A 435 23.54 -74.83 -22.88
CA THR A 435 22.58 -74.17 -22.03
C THR A 435 22.75 -72.66 -22.08
N GLY A 436 21.83 -71.96 -22.71
CA GLY A 436 21.72 -70.49 -22.71
C GLY A 436 20.31 -70.04 -22.36
N LYS A 437 20.08 -69.53 -21.13
CA LYS A 437 18.86 -68.85 -20.72
C LYS A 437 18.59 -67.69 -21.65
N VAL A 438 17.57 -67.78 -22.51
CA VAL A 438 17.11 -66.63 -23.32
C VAL A 438 16.04 -65.87 -22.54
N ASN A 439 16.42 -64.72 -22.07
CA ASN A 439 15.52 -63.72 -21.49
C ASN A 439 14.57 -63.19 -22.58
N SER A 440 13.25 -63.35 -22.38
CA SER A 440 12.18 -62.89 -23.27
C SER A 440 11.96 -61.37 -23.30
N ARG A 441 13.04 -60.59 -23.38
CA ARG A 441 12.99 -59.12 -23.51
C ARG A 441 13.82 -58.57 -24.65
N SER A 442 13.62 -59.03 -25.88
CA SER A 442 14.13 -58.31 -27.06
C SER A 442 13.50 -58.84 -28.38
N ILE A 443 12.22 -58.61 -28.60
CA ILE A 443 11.57 -58.81 -29.90
C ILE A 443 11.39 -57.47 -30.63
N ILE A 444 12.22 -56.47 -30.34
CA ILE A 444 12.22 -55.21 -31.11
C ILE A 444 13.63 -54.96 -31.69
N GLY A 445 14.22 -55.96 -32.25
CA GLY A 445 15.53 -55.72 -32.79
C GLY A 445 16.12 -56.83 -33.67
N ARG A 446 15.44 -57.22 -34.71
CA ARG A 446 16.06 -57.93 -35.87
C ARG A 446 15.05 -58.19 -36.99
N LEU A 447 14.55 -57.12 -37.62
CA LEU A 447 14.20 -57.20 -39.04
C LEU A 447 15.45 -56.73 -39.79
N LYS A 448 16.44 -57.62 -39.95
CA LYS A 448 17.39 -57.54 -41.06
C LYS A 448 16.60 -57.89 -42.32
N VAL A 449 16.22 -56.88 -43.06
CA VAL A 449 15.74 -57.02 -44.45
C VAL A 449 16.88 -57.70 -45.22
N PRO A 450 16.67 -58.83 -45.86
CA PRO A 450 17.67 -59.43 -46.78
C PRO A 450 17.94 -58.41 -47.88
N LYS A 451 19.23 -58.13 -48.10
CA LYS A 451 19.66 -57.35 -49.27
C LYS A 451 19.06 -57.99 -50.54
N SER A 452 18.50 -57.12 -51.36
CA SER A 452 17.90 -57.37 -52.63
C SER A 452 18.59 -58.52 -53.42
N LEU A 453 17.76 -59.39 -53.93
CA LEU A 453 18.12 -60.32 -55.04
C LEU A 453 18.79 -59.52 -56.18
N PRO A 454 19.87 -59.99 -56.78
CA PRO A 454 20.50 -59.32 -57.91
C PRO A 454 19.54 -59.13 -59.07
N ASP A 455 19.58 -57.92 -59.64
CA ASP A 455 18.80 -57.55 -60.83
C ASP A 455 18.93 -58.59 -61.94
N LEU A 456 17.84 -59.25 -62.28
CA LEU A 456 17.68 -59.91 -63.51
C LEU A 456 17.60 -58.84 -64.60
N LYS A 457 18.73 -58.59 -65.25
CA LYS A 457 18.77 -57.85 -66.50
C LYS A 457 17.87 -58.53 -67.52
N ASP A 458 16.70 -58.01 -67.77
CA ASP A 458 15.96 -58.33 -69.02
C ASP A 458 16.75 -57.81 -70.20
N ARG A 459 17.36 -58.77 -70.88
CA ARG A 459 17.70 -58.66 -72.30
C ARG A 459 16.48 -59.06 -73.08
N THR A 460 15.79 -58.11 -73.71
CA THR A 460 15.30 -58.25 -75.09
C THR A 460 14.74 -56.93 -75.56
N LYS A 461 15.45 -56.47 -76.58
CA LYS A 461 15.06 -55.69 -77.78
C LYS A 461 14.13 -54.51 -77.57
#